data_9f7b6d734a0e9f68fa8155ce85ffe101
#
_entry.id   9f7b6d734a0e9f68fa8155ce85ffe101
#
_cell.length_a   1.000
_cell.length_b   1.000
_cell.length_c   1.000
_cell.angle_alpha   90.00
_cell.angle_beta   90.00
_cell.angle_gamma   90.00
#
_symmetry.space_group_name_H-M   'P 1'
#
loop_
_entity.id
_entity.type
_entity.pdbx_description
1 polymer ?
#
loop_
_entity_poly.entity_id
_entity_poly.type
_entity_poly.pdbx_seq_one_letter_code
_entity_poly.pdbx_strand_id
1 'polypeptide(L)'
;MRYSNDVSKQRQVSHSLMSLNEETCNSSESWTPSTSFHERVEVWWYDAETCGGPGWVDRDDADDYIYGDLPIIKSIGFLCAITDTHYAITDNVGHNQIGGVTKIPLGMVKEVYYLERTNDDTLDNQFGRRHGEGH
;
A
#
# COMPACT_ATOMS: atom_id res chain seq x y z
N MET A 1 -2.94 27.08 10.17
CA MET A 1 -2.64 25.67 9.91
C MET A 1 -3.95 24.93 9.70
N ARG A 2 -4.24 24.55 8.48
CA ARG A 2 -5.49 23.85 8.14
C ARG A 2 -5.18 22.42 7.73
N TYR A 3 -5.17 21.53 8.70
CA TYR A 3 -5.13 20.08 8.48
C TYR A 3 -6.55 19.51 8.53
N SER A 4 -7.42 19.80 7.59
CA SER A 4 -8.79 19.33 7.79
C SER A 4 -9.48 18.66 6.62
N ASN A 5 -8.85 18.48 5.45
CA ASN A 5 -9.71 18.12 4.31
C ASN A 5 -9.45 16.77 3.62
N ASP A 6 -8.40 16.02 3.96
CA ASP A 6 -8.14 14.77 3.24
C ASP A 6 -8.53 13.49 4.02
N VAL A 7 -8.58 13.57 5.32
CA VAL A 7 -8.95 12.41 6.15
C VAL A 7 -10.41 11.99 5.96
N SER A 8 -11.29 12.94 5.63
CA SER A 8 -12.70 12.63 5.40
C SER A 8 -12.97 11.93 4.06
N LYS A 9 -12.16 12.20 3.04
CA LYS A 9 -12.27 11.51 1.75
C LYS A 9 -11.74 10.08 1.80
N GLN A 10 -10.67 9.86 2.56
CA GLN A 10 -10.14 8.51 2.76
C GLN A 10 -11.08 7.61 3.58
N ARG A 11 -11.78 8.19 4.56
CA ARG A 11 -12.81 7.45 5.31
C ARG A 11 -14.00 7.03 4.46
N GLN A 12 -14.39 7.82 3.46
CA GLN A 12 -15.50 7.46 2.58
C GLN A 12 -15.16 6.31 1.62
N VAL A 13 -13.93 6.25 1.11
CA VAL A 13 -13.49 5.16 0.23
C VAL A 13 -13.35 3.86 1.02
N SER A 14 -12.83 3.90 2.24
CA SER A 14 -12.75 2.72 3.09
C SER A 14 -14.12 2.23 3.57
N HIS A 15 -15.09 3.13 3.78
CA HIS A 15 -16.45 2.77 4.15
C HIS A 15 -17.22 2.06 3.04
N SER A 16 -17.06 2.47 1.79
CA SER A 16 -17.75 1.80 0.68
C SER A 16 -17.16 0.41 0.39
N LEU A 17 -15.86 0.20 0.62
CA LEU A 17 -15.21 -1.11 0.52
C LEU A 17 -15.54 -2.01 1.71
N MET A 18 -15.73 -1.46 2.90
CA MET A 18 -16.18 -2.20 4.08
C MET A 18 -17.62 -2.71 3.96
N SER A 19 -18.52 -1.94 3.35
CA SER A 19 -19.91 -2.39 3.13
C SER A 19 -20.01 -3.56 2.15
N LEU A 20 -19.09 -3.65 1.19
CA LEU A 20 -19.00 -4.80 0.27
C LEU A 20 -18.42 -6.05 0.95
N ASN A 21 -17.59 -5.89 1.97
CA ASN A 21 -17.03 -7.00 2.74
C ASN A 21 -17.99 -7.52 3.81
N GLU A 22 -18.88 -6.70 4.34
CA GLU A 22 -19.86 -7.14 5.33
C GLU A 22 -20.90 -8.11 4.76
N GLU A 23 -21.27 -7.97 3.50
CA GLU A 23 -22.16 -8.92 2.82
C GLU A 23 -21.52 -10.30 2.57
N THR A 24 -20.20 -10.37 2.47
CA THR A 24 -19.45 -11.63 2.30
C THR A 24 -19.05 -12.29 3.60
N CYS A 25 -19.06 -11.58 4.72
CA CYS A 25 -18.73 -12.12 6.03
C CYS A 25 -19.83 -12.95 6.69
N ASN A 26 -21.05 -12.94 6.18
CA ASN A 26 -22.16 -13.70 6.73
C ASN A 26 -22.24 -15.16 6.30
N SER A 27 -21.42 -15.58 5.39
CA SER A 27 -21.23 -17.01 5.07
C SER A 27 -20.06 -17.56 5.88
N SER A 28 -20.37 -18.13 7.00
CA SER A 28 -19.46 -18.47 8.10
C SER A 28 -18.45 -19.57 7.80
N GLU A 29 -18.22 -20.03 6.58
CA GLU A 29 -17.42 -21.26 6.39
C GLU A 29 -16.50 -21.31 5.18
N SER A 30 -16.36 -20.28 4.42
CA SER A 30 -15.31 -20.31 3.43
C SER A 30 -14.62 -18.96 3.34
N TRP A 31 -13.64 -18.78 4.18
CA TRP A 31 -12.56 -17.91 3.85
C TRP A 31 -11.87 -18.51 2.62
N THR A 32 -12.51 -18.40 1.48
CA THR A 32 -11.78 -18.45 0.23
C THR A 32 -11.06 -17.10 0.17
N PRO A 33 -9.74 -17.07 0.31
CA PRO A 33 -9.03 -15.89 -0.08
C PRO A 33 -9.52 -15.61 -1.49
N SER A 34 -10.13 -14.46 -1.69
CA SER A 34 -10.29 -13.91 -3.03
C SER A 34 -8.90 -13.89 -3.62
N THR A 35 -8.56 -14.94 -4.33
CA THR A 35 -7.21 -15.25 -4.78
C THR A 35 -6.76 -14.38 -5.94
N SER A 36 -7.44 -13.28 -6.14
CA SER A 36 -6.99 -12.30 -7.11
C SER A 36 -6.22 -11.19 -6.40
N PHE A 37 -5.02 -11.50 -5.95
CA PHE A 37 -4.00 -10.48 -5.68
C PHE A 37 -3.60 -9.79 -6.99
N HIS A 38 -4.60 -9.28 -7.72
CA HIS A 38 -4.37 -8.66 -9.03
C HIS A 38 -4.20 -7.16 -8.92
N GLU A 39 -4.74 -6.60 -7.83
CA GLU A 39 -4.63 -5.17 -7.61
C GLU A 39 -3.25 -4.82 -7.08
N ARG A 40 -2.59 -3.90 -7.74
CA ARG A 40 -1.34 -3.32 -7.30
C ARG A 40 -1.62 -1.94 -6.77
N VAL A 41 -1.03 -1.61 -5.64
CA VAL A 41 -1.22 -0.34 -4.98
C VAL A 41 0.12 0.30 -4.63
N GLU A 42 0.15 1.61 -4.66
CA GLU A 42 1.18 2.44 -4.06
C GLU A 42 0.56 3.15 -2.87
N VAL A 43 1.07 2.86 -1.66
CA VAL A 43 0.59 3.44 -0.42
C VAL A 43 1.63 4.44 0.09
N TRP A 44 1.22 5.68 0.27
CA TRP A 44 2.02 6.71 0.91
C TRP A 44 1.57 6.82 2.35
N TRP A 45 2.50 6.69 3.27
CA TRP A 45 2.18 6.67 4.69
C TRP A 45 3.25 7.36 5.53
N TYR A 46 2.83 7.89 6.67
CA TYR A 46 3.72 8.53 7.62
C TYR A 46 4.38 7.48 8.50
N ASP A 47 5.69 7.54 8.60
CA ASP A 47 6.45 6.67 9.48
C ASP A 47 6.76 7.36 10.80
N ALA A 48 6.96 6.57 11.84
CA ALA A 48 7.43 7.06 13.11
C ALA A 48 8.94 7.24 13.08
N GLU A 49 9.40 8.36 13.59
CA GLU A 49 10.82 8.64 13.74
C GLU A 49 11.22 8.71 15.19
N THR A 50 12.48 8.43 15.47
CA THR A 50 13.09 8.61 16.76
C THR A 50 14.34 9.48 16.61
N CYS A 51 14.38 10.59 17.32
CA CYS A 51 15.56 11.43 17.44
C CYS A 51 16.38 11.03 18.67
N GLY A 52 17.68 11.10 18.50
CA GLY A 52 18.62 10.78 19.57
C GLY A 52 18.96 9.29 19.63
N GLY A 53 20.22 9.02 19.90
CA GLY A 53 20.72 7.70 20.23
C GLY A 53 20.49 7.36 21.71
N PRO A 54 21.22 6.41 22.26
CA PRO A 54 21.17 6.09 23.69
C PRO A 54 21.81 7.21 24.52
N GLY A 55 21.19 8.38 24.56
CA GLY A 55 21.72 9.54 25.27
C GLY A 55 20.71 10.68 25.38
N TRP A 56 21.16 11.78 25.90
CA TRP A 56 20.38 13.01 26.01
C TRP A 56 20.62 13.87 24.75
N VAL A 57 19.60 14.50 24.27
CA VAL A 57 19.65 15.50 23.18
C VAL A 57 19.43 16.87 23.79
N ASP A 58 20.18 17.88 23.35
CA ASP A 58 19.93 19.26 23.75
C ASP A 58 18.51 19.68 23.33
N ARG A 59 17.89 20.48 24.19
CA ARG A 59 16.49 20.85 23.99
C ARG A 59 16.25 21.63 22.69
N ASP A 60 17.18 22.53 22.36
CA ASP A 60 17.06 23.34 21.14
C ASP A 60 17.16 22.46 19.87
N ASP A 61 18.02 21.45 19.87
CA ASP A 61 18.13 20.47 18.78
C ASP A 61 16.88 19.57 18.70
N ALA A 62 16.31 19.24 19.85
CA ALA A 62 15.08 18.46 19.92
C ALA A 62 13.86 19.23 19.42
N ASP A 63 13.80 20.53 19.65
CA ASP A 63 12.68 21.37 19.23
C ASP A 63 12.56 21.41 17.69
N ASP A 64 13.64 21.53 16.97
CA ASP A 64 13.64 21.46 15.48
C ASP A 64 13.11 20.12 14.98
N TYR A 65 13.45 19.03 15.63
CA TYR A 65 12.96 17.70 15.32
C TYR A 65 11.48 17.50 15.68
N ILE A 66 11.06 17.98 16.85
CA ILE A 66 9.68 17.84 17.34
C ILE A 66 8.67 18.53 16.42
N TYR A 67 9.05 19.69 15.90
CA TYR A 67 8.17 20.48 15.02
C TYR A 67 8.39 20.20 13.53
N GLY A 68 9.33 19.34 13.17
CA GLY A 68 9.57 18.88 11.81
C GLY A 68 8.44 18.01 11.26
N ASP A 69 8.42 17.85 9.95
CA ASP A 69 7.43 17.00 9.28
C ASP A 69 7.80 15.51 9.47
N LEU A 70 6.78 14.67 9.59
CA LEU A 70 6.97 13.21 9.59
C LEU A 70 7.44 12.72 8.21
N PRO A 71 8.34 11.74 8.16
CA PRO A 71 8.77 11.15 6.90
C PRO A 71 7.63 10.41 6.22
N ILE A 72 7.58 10.54 4.91
CA ILE A 72 6.63 9.83 4.08
C ILE A 72 7.34 8.65 3.44
N ILE A 73 6.83 7.47 3.72
CA ILE A 73 7.25 6.23 3.07
C ILE A 73 6.28 5.92 1.92
N LYS A 74 6.83 5.49 0.80
CA LYS A 74 6.08 5.00 -0.36
C LYS A 74 6.31 3.52 -0.51
N SER A 75 5.26 2.75 -0.34
CA SER A 75 5.30 1.29 -0.47
C SER A 75 4.45 0.85 -1.65
N ILE A 76 5.01 0.02 -2.51
CA ILE A 76 4.32 -0.55 -3.67
C ILE A 76 4.21 -2.06 -3.47
N GLY A 77 3.05 -2.60 -3.76
CA GLY A 77 2.84 -4.04 -3.67
C GLY A 77 1.48 -4.49 -4.20
N PHE A 78 1.26 -5.79 -4.11
CA PHE A 78 -0.04 -6.39 -4.37
C PHE A 78 -0.92 -6.24 -3.13
N LEU A 79 -2.13 -5.76 -3.33
CA LEU A 79 -3.08 -5.60 -2.24
C LEU A 79 -3.59 -6.97 -1.78
N CYS A 80 -3.28 -7.33 -0.53
CA CYS A 80 -3.75 -8.56 0.10
C CYS A 80 -5.10 -8.37 0.76
N ALA A 81 -5.24 -7.29 1.52
CA ALA A 81 -6.46 -6.99 2.25
C ALA A 81 -6.50 -5.52 2.68
N ILE A 82 -7.72 -5.02 2.83
CA ILE A 82 -8.01 -3.78 3.56
C ILE A 82 -8.90 -4.18 4.72
N THR A 83 -8.43 -3.96 5.93
CA THR A 83 -9.19 -4.23 7.14
C THR A 83 -9.67 -2.93 7.77
N ASP A 84 -10.37 -3.02 8.87
CA ASP A 84 -10.77 -1.85 9.66
C ASP A 84 -9.61 -1.16 10.37
N THR A 85 -8.43 -1.79 10.40
CA THR A 85 -7.25 -1.28 11.09
C THR A 85 -6.06 -0.99 10.19
N HIS A 86 -5.93 -1.67 9.04
CA HIS A 86 -4.72 -1.57 8.21
C HIS A 86 -4.93 -1.98 6.76
N TYR A 87 -4.03 -1.52 5.91
CA TYR A 87 -3.76 -2.11 4.60
C TYR A 87 -2.72 -3.23 4.74
N ALA A 88 -2.93 -4.35 4.09
CA ALA A 88 -1.94 -5.42 3.96
C ALA A 88 -1.51 -5.54 2.50
N ILE A 89 -0.22 -5.38 2.23
CA ILE A 89 0.38 -5.49 0.91
C ILE A 89 1.53 -6.49 0.92
N THR A 90 1.78 -7.14 -0.21
CA THR A 90 2.92 -8.05 -0.40
C THR A 90 3.71 -7.66 -1.65
N ASP A 91 4.99 -7.93 -1.65
CA ASP A 91 5.88 -7.69 -2.78
C ASP A 91 5.87 -8.84 -3.81
N ASN A 92 5.53 -10.05 -3.38
CA ASN A 92 5.58 -11.23 -4.23
C ASN A 92 4.33 -12.11 -4.06
N VAL A 93 3.80 -12.55 -5.19
CA VAL A 93 2.68 -13.50 -5.24
C VAL A 93 3.08 -14.70 -6.07
N GLY A 94 3.19 -15.87 -5.45
CA GLY A 94 3.43 -17.15 -6.08
C GLY A 94 2.16 -17.97 -6.23
N HIS A 95 2.29 -19.18 -6.73
CA HIS A 95 1.14 -20.06 -6.97
C HIS A 95 0.39 -20.40 -5.68
N ASN A 96 1.11 -20.77 -4.64
CA ASN A 96 0.55 -21.14 -3.33
C ASN A 96 1.20 -20.38 -2.15
N GLN A 97 1.93 -19.33 -2.45
CA GLN A 97 2.70 -18.60 -1.45
C GLN A 97 2.67 -17.10 -1.76
N ILE A 98 2.77 -16.32 -0.74
CA ILE A 98 3.01 -14.88 -0.84
C ILE A 98 4.31 -14.53 -0.14
N GLY A 99 4.97 -13.48 -0.59
CA GLY A 99 6.17 -12.95 0.03
C GLY A 99 5.88 -12.26 1.36
N GLY A 100 6.82 -11.47 1.84
CA GLY A 100 6.63 -10.70 3.05
C GLY A 100 5.38 -9.81 2.98
N VAL A 101 4.59 -9.81 4.04
CA VAL A 101 3.40 -8.96 4.12
C VAL A 101 3.70 -7.75 5.01
N THR A 102 3.51 -6.57 4.44
CA THR A 102 3.58 -5.31 5.19
C THR A 102 2.18 -4.86 5.56
N LYS A 103 1.97 -4.59 6.84
CA LYS A 103 0.73 -4.02 7.35
C LYS A 103 0.93 -2.54 7.67
N ILE A 104 0.18 -1.69 7.01
CA ILE A 104 0.25 -0.23 7.17
C ILE A 104 -1.00 0.23 7.90
N PRO A 105 -0.88 0.76 9.13
CA PRO A 105 -2.04 1.23 9.90
C PRO A 105 -2.81 2.31 9.14
N LEU A 106 -4.14 2.23 9.14
CA LEU A 106 -5.00 3.21 8.46
C LEU A 106 -4.75 4.64 8.93
N GLY A 107 -4.47 4.83 10.22
CA GLY A 107 -4.19 6.15 10.78
C GLY A 107 -2.88 6.78 10.27
N MET A 108 -1.99 6.00 9.71
CA MET A 108 -0.73 6.47 9.12
C MET A 108 -0.81 6.66 7.60
N VAL A 109 -1.83 6.15 6.95
CA VAL A 109 -1.98 6.26 5.49
C VAL A 109 -2.32 7.69 5.11
N LYS A 110 -1.52 8.25 4.21
CA LYS A 110 -1.74 9.56 3.60
C LYS A 110 -2.54 9.46 2.31
N GLU A 111 -2.09 8.62 1.39
CA GLU A 111 -2.67 8.45 0.06
C GLU A 111 -2.50 7.02 -0.43
N VAL A 112 -3.43 6.55 -1.26
CA VAL A 112 -3.36 5.24 -1.91
C VAL A 112 -3.67 5.40 -3.39
N TYR A 113 -2.79 4.89 -4.23
CA TYR A 113 -2.96 4.87 -5.67
C TYR A 113 -3.09 3.42 -6.15
N TYR A 114 -4.12 3.16 -6.94
CA TYR A 114 -4.27 1.88 -7.63
C TYR A 114 -3.51 1.94 -8.96
N LEU A 115 -2.62 0.99 -9.17
CA LEU A 115 -1.75 0.95 -10.33
C LEU A 115 -2.39 0.06 -11.41
N GLU A 116 -2.79 0.67 -12.51
CA GLU A 116 -3.33 -0.06 -13.64
C GLU A 116 -2.23 -0.81 -14.41
N ARG A 117 -2.61 -1.95 -14.99
CA ARG A 117 -1.78 -2.63 -15.97
C ARG A 117 -1.88 -1.89 -17.29
N THR A 118 -0.83 -1.25 -17.72
CA THR A 118 -0.75 -0.86 -19.12
C THR A 118 -0.43 -2.11 -19.93
N ASN A 119 -1.42 -2.62 -20.66
CA ASN A 119 -1.17 -3.60 -21.71
C ASN A 119 -0.50 -2.85 -22.86
N ASP A 120 0.81 -2.69 -22.77
CA ASP A 120 1.59 -2.19 -23.89
C ASP A 120 1.86 -3.36 -24.85
N ASP A 121 0.87 -3.67 -25.67
CA ASP A 121 0.98 -4.67 -26.76
C ASP A 121 2.11 -4.33 -27.74
N THR A 122 2.70 -3.14 -27.61
CA THR A 122 3.82 -2.72 -28.46
C THR A 122 5.15 -3.38 -28.10
N LEU A 123 5.31 -3.87 -26.87
CA LEU A 123 6.55 -4.53 -26.45
C LEU A 123 6.67 -5.95 -27.03
N ASP A 124 5.58 -6.67 -27.19
CA ASP A 124 5.60 -8.02 -27.78
C ASP A 124 6.00 -8.02 -29.24
N ASN A 125 5.70 -6.94 -29.96
CA ASN A 125 6.10 -6.80 -31.36
C ASN A 125 7.59 -6.48 -31.57
N GLN A 126 8.28 -5.96 -30.56
CA GLN A 126 9.71 -5.67 -30.68
C GLN A 126 10.59 -6.89 -30.42
N PHE A 127 10.15 -7.80 -29.56
CA PHE A 127 10.91 -9.02 -29.26
C PHE A 127 10.58 -10.20 -30.21
N GLY A 128 9.42 -10.18 -30.84
CA GLY A 128 8.98 -11.23 -31.77
C GLY A 128 9.68 -11.23 -33.14
N ARG A 129 10.41 -10.18 -33.49
CA ARG A 129 11.04 -10.06 -34.82
C ARG A 129 12.48 -10.57 -34.93
N ARG A 130 13.06 -11.08 -33.83
CA ARG A 130 14.47 -11.54 -33.85
C ARG A 130 14.66 -13.02 -34.19
N HIS A 131 13.61 -13.76 -34.48
CA HIS A 131 13.74 -15.19 -34.83
C HIS A 131 13.49 -15.51 -36.32
N GLY A 132 13.50 -14.49 -37.19
CA GLY A 132 13.21 -14.69 -38.61
C GLY A 132 14.42 -14.60 -39.57
N GLU A 133 15.60 -14.29 -39.11
CA GLU A 133 16.77 -14.15 -39.99
C GLU A 133 17.93 -15.05 -39.54
N GLY A 134 17.75 -16.33 -39.70
CA GLY A 134 18.81 -17.32 -39.58
C GLY A 134 19.01 -18.06 -40.91
N HIS A 135 19.76 -17.46 -41.74
CA HIS A 135 20.39 -18.18 -42.87
C HIS A 135 21.90 -18.14 -42.76
#